data_c6a91de27ccc20c783cfe7eeb2b985a5
#
_entry.id   c6a91de27ccc20c783cfe7eeb2b985a5
#
_cell.length_a   1.000
_cell.length_b   1.000
_cell.length_c   1.000
_cell.angle_alpha   90.00
_cell.angle_beta   90.00
_cell.angle_gamma   90.00
#
_symmetry.space_group_name_H-M   'P 1'
#
loop_
_entity.id
_entity.type
_entity.pdbx_description
1 polymer ?
#
loop_
_entity_poly.entity_id
_entity_poly.type
_entity_poly.pdbx_seq_one_letter_code
_entity_poly.pdbx_strand_id
1 'polypeptide(L)'
;TVAQYNAGGIVGNNANVNSVIDGCVNLGTIATTSTAATNNYGVGGIAGSAQATLKNCFNAGPIVGRTRVGGIVGSPSYYAKVARTQLVNCVNVGLITADEGCGGALVGTTKGEEEKYWGDNNSCTNSYYLNDLSAKGEGASYGDNNVIGTGVGVKELVALDLNEGQDTP
;
A
#
# COMPACT_ATOMS: atom_id res chain seq x y z
N THR A 1 16.25 -0.79 1.64
CA THR A 1 16.31 0.68 1.69
C THR A 1 15.95 1.16 3.09
N VAL A 2 16.72 2.10 3.62
CA VAL A 2 16.44 2.77 4.90
C VAL A 2 16.38 4.26 4.65
N ALA A 3 15.31 4.92 5.05
CA ALA A 3 15.08 6.33 4.81
C ALA A 3 14.50 7.05 6.02
N GLN A 4 14.65 8.38 6.08
CA GLN A 4 14.03 9.22 7.11
C GLN A 4 12.66 9.77 6.69
N TYR A 5 12.35 9.71 5.41
CA TYR A 5 11.13 10.26 4.79
C TYR A 5 10.37 9.16 4.07
N ASN A 6 9.69 9.49 2.99
CA ASN A 6 9.01 8.50 2.18
C ASN A 6 10.00 7.45 1.66
N ALA A 7 9.72 6.18 1.94
CA ALA A 7 10.51 5.05 1.49
C ALA A 7 9.65 4.09 0.67
N GLY A 8 10.06 3.85 -0.55
CA GLY A 8 9.44 2.85 -1.43
C GLY A 8 10.49 1.99 -2.11
N GLY A 9 10.14 0.77 -2.44
CA GLY A 9 11.02 -0.13 -3.15
C GLY A 9 11.38 0.37 -4.56
N ILE A 10 10.46 1.08 -5.19
CA ILE A 10 10.58 1.62 -6.55
C ILE A 10 10.57 3.16 -6.52
N VAL A 11 9.62 3.76 -5.81
CA VAL A 11 9.41 5.21 -5.78
C VAL A 11 9.27 5.69 -4.34
N GLY A 12 10.10 6.66 -3.92
CA GLY A 12 9.96 7.30 -2.61
C GLY A 12 8.70 8.17 -2.53
N ASN A 13 8.50 9.07 -3.50
CA ASN A 13 7.33 9.95 -3.56
C ASN A 13 6.93 10.24 -5.01
N ASN A 14 5.65 10.15 -5.32
CA ASN A 14 5.06 10.56 -6.59
C ASN A 14 3.85 11.45 -6.33
N ALA A 15 3.89 12.68 -6.79
CA ALA A 15 2.84 13.67 -6.63
C ALA A 15 2.06 13.97 -7.93
N ASN A 16 2.19 13.12 -8.96
CA ASN A 16 1.54 13.34 -10.24
C ASN A 16 0.42 12.31 -10.47
N VAL A 17 -0.81 12.77 -10.41
CA VAL A 17 -2.03 11.95 -10.57
C VAL A 17 -2.17 11.24 -11.93
N ASN A 18 -1.44 11.70 -12.94
CA ASN A 18 -1.44 11.08 -14.27
C ASN A 18 -0.32 10.04 -14.45
N SER A 19 0.50 9.83 -13.41
CA SER A 19 1.54 8.80 -13.45
C SER A 19 0.97 7.41 -13.34
N VAL A 20 1.65 6.48 -13.99
CA VAL A 20 1.39 5.04 -13.90
C VAL A 20 2.66 4.35 -13.43
N ILE A 21 2.54 3.52 -12.39
CA ILE A 21 3.58 2.62 -11.90
C ILE A 21 3.09 1.21 -12.22
N ASP A 22 3.71 0.54 -13.17
CA ASP A 22 3.19 -0.69 -13.76
C ASP A 22 4.19 -1.84 -13.70
N GLY A 23 3.73 -3.03 -13.38
CA GLY A 23 4.51 -4.27 -13.43
C GLY A 23 5.71 -4.31 -12.47
N CYS A 24 5.66 -3.55 -11.37
CA CYS A 24 6.81 -3.41 -10.47
C CYS A 24 6.79 -4.48 -9.38
N VAL A 25 7.99 -5.00 -9.07
CA VAL A 25 8.18 -6.05 -8.07
C VAL A 25 9.20 -5.60 -7.02
N ASN A 26 8.84 -5.71 -5.74
CA ASN A 26 9.76 -5.56 -4.62
C ASN A 26 9.92 -6.89 -3.88
N LEU A 27 11.16 -7.37 -3.79
CA LEU A 27 11.53 -8.55 -3.00
C LEU A 27 12.43 -8.19 -1.80
N GLY A 28 12.87 -6.94 -1.72
CA GLY A 28 13.78 -6.46 -0.70
C GLY A 28 13.06 -5.83 0.49
N THR A 29 13.71 -5.85 1.65
CA THR A 29 13.23 -5.13 2.84
C THR A 29 13.23 -3.62 2.62
N ILE A 30 12.13 -2.97 2.91
CA ILE A 30 12.01 -1.51 2.96
C ILE A 30 11.79 -1.10 4.42
N ALA A 31 12.63 -0.21 4.91
CA ALA A 31 12.53 0.25 6.30
C ALA A 31 12.75 1.76 6.42
N THR A 32 12.16 2.36 7.43
CA THR A 32 12.43 3.74 7.84
C THR A 32 12.99 3.77 9.24
N THR A 33 13.92 4.69 9.48
CA THR A 33 14.43 5.03 10.82
C THR A 33 13.74 6.26 11.41
N SER A 34 12.76 6.84 10.70
CA SER A 34 12.05 8.01 11.20
C SER A 34 11.32 7.70 12.49
N THR A 35 11.63 8.49 13.52
CA THR A 35 10.95 8.43 14.83
C THR A 35 9.79 9.41 14.92
N ALA A 36 9.60 10.24 13.89
CA ALA A 36 8.56 11.27 13.88
C ALA A 36 7.19 10.65 13.60
N ALA A 37 6.39 10.52 14.64
CA ALA A 37 5.00 10.04 14.54
C ALA A 37 4.07 11.03 13.82
N THR A 38 4.53 12.26 13.56
CA THR A 38 3.70 13.37 13.08
C THR A 38 3.94 13.74 11.61
N ASN A 39 4.92 13.11 10.96
CA ASN A 39 5.24 13.45 9.58
C ASN A 39 4.45 12.56 8.61
N ASN A 40 3.96 13.19 7.56
CA ASN A 40 3.16 12.58 6.49
C ASN A 40 3.98 11.64 5.57
N TYR A 41 4.98 10.98 6.12
CA TYR A 41 5.89 10.13 5.38
C TYR A 41 5.43 8.67 5.41
N GLY A 42 5.24 8.10 4.23
CA GLY A 42 4.84 6.71 4.06
C GLY A 42 5.99 5.77 3.77
N VAL A 43 5.83 4.53 4.18
CA VAL A 43 6.74 3.42 3.86
C VAL A 43 5.95 2.35 3.13
N GLY A 44 6.30 2.09 1.88
CA GLY A 44 5.57 1.13 1.05
C GLY A 44 6.47 0.20 0.26
N GLY A 45 5.97 -0.97 -0.06
CA GLY A 45 6.73 -1.95 -0.84
C GLY A 45 7.06 -1.45 -2.24
N ILE A 46 6.16 -0.73 -2.85
CA ILE A 46 6.34 -0.14 -4.18
C ILE A 46 6.56 1.38 -4.06
N ALA A 47 5.67 2.10 -3.39
CA ALA A 47 5.77 3.54 -3.24
C ALA A 47 5.63 3.99 -1.79
N GLY A 48 6.51 4.86 -1.33
CA GLY A 48 6.42 5.47 -0.01
C GLY A 48 5.19 6.38 0.09
N SER A 49 5.03 7.29 -0.87
CA SER A 49 3.82 8.08 -1.06
C SER A 49 3.50 8.17 -2.54
N ALA A 50 2.23 8.04 -2.91
CA ALA A 50 1.84 8.12 -4.31
C ALA A 50 0.48 8.79 -4.53
N GLN A 51 0.45 9.65 -5.56
CA GLN A 51 -0.74 10.10 -6.28
C GLN A 51 -0.62 9.56 -7.69
N ALA A 52 -0.93 8.28 -7.89
CA ALA A 52 -0.67 7.61 -9.15
C ALA A 52 -1.59 6.38 -9.30
N THR A 53 -1.70 5.87 -10.50
CA THR A 53 -2.20 4.51 -10.71
C THR A 53 -1.04 3.53 -10.55
N LEU A 54 -1.14 2.63 -9.56
CA LEU A 54 -0.24 1.50 -9.41
C LEU A 54 -0.98 0.26 -9.90
N LYS A 55 -0.43 -0.39 -10.90
CA LYS A 55 -1.06 -1.59 -11.47
C LYS A 55 -0.08 -2.73 -11.66
N ASN A 56 -0.58 -3.95 -11.54
CA ASN A 56 0.22 -5.18 -11.72
C ASN A 56 1.48 -5.20 -10.82
N CYS A 57 1.40 -4.61 -9.63
CA CYS A 57 2.54 -4.50 -8.73
C CYS A 57 2.52 -5.59 -7.67
N PHE A 58 3.70 -6.09 -7.35
CA PHE A 58 3.86 -7.19 -6.40
C PHE A 58 4.90 -6.84 -5.33
N ASN A 59 4.55 -7.02 -4.06
CA ASN A 59 5.49 -6.95 -2.95
C ASN A 59 5.57 -8.27 -2.19
N ALA A 60 6.78 -8.80 -2.07
CA ALA A 60 7.09 -9.92 -1.19
C ALA A 60 8.14 -9.57 -0.13
N GLY A 61 8.75 -8.39 -0.23
CA GLY A 61 9.71 -7.92 0.76
C GLY A 61 9.05 -7.44 2.06
N PRO A 62 9.68 -7.65 3.22
CA PRO A 62 9.19 -7.09 4.48
C PRO A 62 9.22 -5.55 4.47
N ILE A 63 8.19 -4.93 5.02
CA ILE A 63 8.07 -3.48 5.14
C ILE A 63 8.01 -3.12 6.63
N VAL A 64 8.93 -2.25 7.06
CA VAL A 64 9.11 -1.89 8.47
C VAL A 64 9.09 -0.38 8.64
N GLY A 65 8.22 0.10 9.49
CA GLY A 65 8.10 1.53 9.81
C GLY A 65 7.27 1.74 11.07
N ARG A 66 6.93 2.99 11.36
CA ARG A 66 6.07 3.34 12.50
C ARG A 66 4.66 3.69 12.04
N THR A 67 4.54 4.69 11.19
CA THR A 67 3.25 5.18 10.69
C THR A 67 3.19 5.08 9.18
N ARG A 68 2.00 4.90 8.63
CA ARG A 68 1.75 4.83 7.18
C ARG A 68 2.62 3.79 6.48
N VAL A 69 2.57 2.57 7.01
CA VAL A 69 3.33 1.43 6.50
C VAL A 69 2.39 0.56 5.67
N GLY A 70 2.60 0.50 4.38
CA GLY A 70 1.76 -0.25 3.46
C GLY A 70 2.52 -1.25 2.60
N GLY A 71 1.90 -2.38 2.30
CA GLY A 71 2.52 -3.41 1.47
C GLY A 71 2.81 -2.93 0.04
N ILE A 72 1.97 -2.06 -0.49
CA ILE A 72 2.13 -1.46 -1.82
C ILE A 72 2.43 0.04 -1.69
N VAL A 73 1.58 0.81 -1.01
CA VAL A 73 1.73 2.26 -0.83
C VAL A 73 1.71 2.60 0.65
N GLY A 74 2.73 3.30 1.11
CA GLY A 74 2.80 3.75 2.50
C GLY A 74 1.77 4.83 2.82
N SER A 75 1.73 5.89 2.02
CA SER A 75 0.76 6.98 2.17
C SER A 75 0.07 7.26 0.85
N PRO A 76 -1.24 7.04 0.73
CA PRO A 76 -2.01 7.65 -0.33
C PRO A 76 -1.97 9.17 -0.13
N SER A 77 -2.21 9.92 -1.16
CA SER A 77 -2.01 11.37 -1.14
C SER A 77 -2.68 12.10 0.02
N TYR A 78 -1.96 13.08 0.55
CA TYR A 78 -2.41 13.95 1.65
C TYR A 78 -3.47 14.99 1.25
N TYR A 79 -3.57 15.34 -0.02
CA TYR A 79 -4.50 16.38 -0.46
C TYR A 79 -5.81 15.78 -0.96
N ALA A 80 -6.69 15.43 -0.05
CA ALA A 80 -7.94 14.70 -0.27
C ALA A 80 -8.91 15.26 -1.33
N LYS A 81 -8.73 16.49 -1.79
CA LYS A 81 -9.64 17.09 -2.79
C LYS A 81 -9.23 16.84 -4.25
N VAL A 82 -8.01 16.42 -4.51
CA VAL A 82 -7.47 16.26 -5.89
C VAL A 82 -6.63 15.00 -6.03
N ALA A 83 -6.32 14.34 -4.95
CA ALA A 83 -5.39 13.22 -4.92
C ALA A 83 -6.05 11.93 -5.35
N ARG A 84 -5.36 11.21 -6.20
CA ARG A 84 -5.83 9.98 -6.80
C ARG A 84 -4.77 8.90 -6.69
N THR A 85 -4.96 8.00 -5.73
CA THR A 85 -4.20 6.76 -5.66
C THR A 85 -5.11 5.63 -6.11
N GLN A 86 -4.73 4.93 -7.15
CA GLN A 86 -5.47 3.78 -7.65
C GLN A 86 -4.58 2.55 -7.57
N LEU A 87 -5.09 1.49 -6.97
CA LEU A 87 -4.47 0.17 -6.99
C LEU A 87 -5.28 -0.74 -7.90
N VAL A 88 -4.63 -1.38 -8.86
CA VAL A 88 -5.26 -2.31 -9.80
C VAL A 88 -4.37 -3.55 -9.93
N ASN A 89 -4.91 -4.73 -9.67
CA ASN A 89 -4.18 -6.00 -9.75
C ASN A 89 -2.87 -6.00 -8.93
N CYS A 90 -2.86 -5.40 -7.74
CA CYS A 90 -1.69 -5.37 -6.89
C CYS A 90 -1.75 -6.48 -5.84
N VAL A 91 -0.60 -7.04 -5.50
CA VAL A 91 -0.53 -8.12 -4.51
C VAL A 91 0.58 -7.85 -3.51
N ASN A 92 0.26 -7.99 -2.22
CA ASN A 92 1.24 -8.01 -1.15
C ASN A 92 1.27 -9.36 -0.42
N VAL A 93 2.44 -9.97 -0.41
CA VAL A 93 2.74 -11.15 0.42
C VAL A 93 3.90 -10.88 1.40
N GLY A 94 4.34 -9.63 1.50
CA GLY A 94 5.39 -9.20 2.42
C GLY A 94 4.82 -8.91 3.82
N LEU A 95 5.61 -9.22 4.85
CA LEU A 95 5.27 -8.90 6.24
C LEU A 95 5.27 -7.38 6.46
N ILE A 96 4.23 -6.88 7.10
CA ILE A 96 4.12 -5.46 7.49
C ILE A 96 4.37 -5.33 8.99
N THR A 97 5.31 -4.48 9.37
CA THR A 97 5.60 -4.13 10.75
C THR A 97 5.43 -2.63 10.95
N ALA A 98 4.47 -2.23 11.79
CA ALA A 98 4.14 -0.84 12.08
C ALA A 98 3.72 -0.66 13.53
N ASP A 99 3.59 0.58 13.99
CA ASP A 99 2.91 0.90 15.23
C ASP A 99 1.42 0.50 15.13
N GLU A 100 0.76 0.27 16.27
CA GLU A 100 -0.63 -0.16 16.32
C GLU A 100 -1.56 0.78 15.53
N GLY A 101 -2.35 0.22 14.62
CA GLY A 101 -3.28 0.96 13.77
C GLY A 101 -2.63 1.80 12.66
N CYS A 102 -1.33 1.62 12.40
CA CYS A 102 -0.60 2.41 11.41
C CYS A 102 -0.12 1.61 10.20
N GLY A 103 -0.31 0.31 10.22
CA GLY A 103 0.04 -0.60 9.13
C GLY A 103 -1.19 -1.03 8.32
N GLY A 104 -1.01 -1.19 7.03
CA GLY A 104 -2.02 -1.77 6.15
C GLY A 104 -1.41 -2.75 5.17
N ALA A 105 -2.11 -3.83 4.90
CA ALA A 105 -1.59 -4.88 4.01
C ALA A 105 -1.30 -4.37 2.59
N LEU A 106 -2.07 -3.41 2.10
CA LEU A 106 -1.83 -2.77 0.80
C LEU A 106 -1.46 -1.29 0.95
N VAL A 107 -2.18 -0.55 1.80
CA VAL A 107 -2.03 0.90 1.96
C VAL A 107 -1.84 1.23 3.44
N GLY A 108 -0.83 2.01 3.74
CA GLY A 108 -0.55 2.45 5.11
C GLY A 108 -1.46 3.58 5.58
N THR A 109 -1.61 3.71 6.89
CA THR A 109 -2.43 4.74 7.52
C THR A 109 -1.76 5.33 8.76
N THR A 110 -2.38 6.33 9.35
CA THR A 110 -2.07 6.85 10.68
C THR A 110 -3.29 6.68 11.56
N LYS A 111 -3.11 6.09 12.75
CA LYS A 111 -4.20 5.85 13.71
C LYS A 111 -5.01 7.12 13.95
N GLY A 112 -6.34 7.04 13.77
CA GLY A 112 -7.26 8.15 13.95
C GLY A 112 -7.36 9.13 12.77
N GLU A 113 -6.72 8.82 11.64
CA GLU A 113 -6.75 9.66 10.43
C GLU A 113 -7.20 8.88 9.18
N GLU A 114 -7.75 7.70 9.37
CA GLU A 114 -8.06 6.73 8.30
C GLU A 114 -8.99 7.33 7.24
N GLU A 115 -10.07 7.96 7.65
CA GLU A 115 -11.07 8.56 6.74
C GLU A 115 -10.53 9.75 5.94
N LYS A 116 -9.47 10.37 6.42
CA LYS A 116 -8.92 11.58 5.83
C LYS A 116 -8.06 11.30 4.59
N TYR A 117 -7.48 10.12 4.51
CA TYR A 117 -6.45 9.82 3.51
C TYR A 117 -6.93 8.91 2.36
N TRP A 118 -7.99 8.14 2.58
CA TRP A 118 -8.60 7.34 1.53
C TRP A 118 -10.01 7.83 1.25
N GLY A 119 -10.11 8.96 0.58
CA GLY A 119 -11.39 9.55 0.18
C GLY A 119 -11.90 9.00 -1.16
N ASP A 120 -13.03 9.51 -1.59
CA ASP A 120 -13.79 9.08 -2.78
C ASP A 120 -13.00 9.09 -4.10
N ASN A 121 -11.84 9.74 -4.14
CA ASN A 121 -11.00 9.81 -5.32
C ASN A 121 -9.95 8.70 -5.42
N ASN A 122 -9.84 7.85 -4.40
CA ASN A 122 -8.95 6.69 -4.41
C ASN A 122 -9.73 5.41 -4.72
N SER A 123 -9.08 4.43 -5.29
CA SER A 123 -9.72 3.16 -5.62
C SER A 123 -8.76 1.97 -5.48
N CYS A 124 -9.33 0.82 -5.17
CA CYS A 124 -8.60 -0.44 -5.11
C CYS A 124 -9.44 -1.52 -5.80
N THR A 125 -8.89 -2.08 -6.87
CA THR A 125 -9.58 -3.08 -7.71
C THR A 125 -8.68 -4.30 -7.87
N ASN A 126 -9.24 -5.50 -7.75
CA ASN A 126 -8.53 -6.77 -7.94
C ASN A 126 -7.18 -6.83 -7.21
N SER A 127 -7.10 -6.29 -6.00
CA SER A 127 -5.85 -6.26 -5.26
C SER A 127 -5.96 -7.09 -4.00
N TYR A 128 -4.91 -7.84 -3.69
CA TYR A 128 -4.94 -8.93 -2.71
C TYR A 128 -3.77 -8.87 -1.74
N TYR A 129 -3.95 -9.48 -0.58
CA TYR A 129 -2.90 -9.66 0.43
C TYR A 129 -3.06 -10.98 1.18
N LEU A 130 -1.95 -11.51 1.70
CA LEU A 130 -2.00 -12.70 2.56
C LEU A 130 -2.47 -12.33 3.98
N ASN A 131 -3.57 -12.92 4.41
CA ASN A 131 -4.12 -12.74 5.76
C ASN A 131 -3.15 -13.18 6.85
N ASP A 132 -2.42 -14.28 6.63
CA ASP A 132 -1.57 -14.89 7.65
C ASP A 132 -0.30 -14.09 7.96
N LEU A 133 0.12 -13.19 7.06
CA LEU A 133 1.35 -12.42 7.22
C LEU A 133 1.13 -11.01 7.75
N SER A 134 -0.08 -10.52 7.75
CA SER A 134 -0.42 -9.22 8.35
C SER A 134 -0.81 -9.39 9.82
N ALA A 135 0.08 -9.96 10.63
CA ALA A 135 -0.18 -10.33 12.02
C ALA A 135 -0.59 -9.17 12.95
N LYS A 136 -0.64 -7.95 12.47
CA LYS A 136 -1.19 -6.76 13.14
C LYS A 136 -1.56 -5.63 12.18
N GLY A 137 -1.53 -5.84 10.90
CA GLY A 137 -2.22 -4.96 9.99
C GLY A 137 -3.57 -5.60 9.78
N GLU A 138 -4.52 -5.35 10.65
CA GLU A 138 -5.91 -5.51 10.29
C GLU A 138 -6.01 -4.94 8.89
N GLY A 139 -6.31 -5.79 7.92
CA GLY A 139 -6.21 -5.48 6.51
C GLY A 139 -6.76 -4.09 6.26
N ALA A 140 -6.01 -3.24 5.61
CA ALA A 140 -6.18 -1.81 5.49
C ALA A 140 -7.65 -1.37 5.51
N SER A 141 -8.26 -1.36 6.67
CA SER A 141 -9.58 -0.78 6.85
C SER A 141 -9.37 0.71 7.13
N TYR A 142 -9.66 1.51 6.16
CA TYR A 142 -9.85 2.93 6.36
C TYR A 142 -11.29 3.16 6.77
N GLY A 143 -11.51 3.41 8.07
CA GLY A 143 -12.85 3.56 8.62
C GLY A 143 -13.69 2.29 8.56
N ASP A 144 -14.82 2.26 9.21
CA ASP A 144 -15.69 1.09 9.34
C ASP A 144 -16.28 0.55 8.01
N ASN A 145 -16.05 1.20 6.88
CA ASN A 145 -16.67 0.88 5.60
C ASN A 145 -15.72 0.74 4.40
N ASN A 146 -14.42 0.96 4.56
CA ASN A 146 -13.49 0.92 3.44
C ASN A 146 -12.44 -0.18 3.61
N VAL A 147 -12.80 -1.41 3.30
CA VAL A 147 -11.84 -2.50 3.14
C VAL A 147 -11.09 -2.27 1.82
N ILE A 148 -9.78 -2.06 1.91
CA ILE A 148 -8.93 -1.89 0.74
C ILE A 148 -8.34 -3.24 0.35
N GLY A 149 -8.80 -3.78 -0.77
CA GLY A 149 -8.36 -5.07 -1.28
C GLY A 149 -9.01 -6.27 -0.60
N THR A 150 -8.57 -7.45 -0.96
CA THR A 150 -9.10 -8.73 -0.47
C THR A 150 -8.01 -9.53 0.21
N GLY A 151 -8.23 -9.88 1.47
CA GLY A 151 -7.37 -10.83 2.19
C GLY A 151 -7.67 -12.25 1.75
N VAL A 152 -6.63 -12.99 1.41
CA VAL A 152 -6.73 -14.38 0.95
C VAL A 152 -5.74 -15.28 1.65
N GLY A 153 -6.06 -16.56 1.78
CA GLY A 153 -5.11 -17.58 2.20
C GLY A 153 -4.14 -17.96 1.06
N VAL A 154 -3.05 -18.64 1.39
CA VAL A 154 -2.03 -19.06 0.40
C VAL A 154 -2.64 -19.87 -0.75
N LYS A 155 -3.56 -20.79 -0.45
CA LYS A 155 -4.20 -21.62 -1.48
C LYS A 155 -5.08 -20.81 -2.43
N GLU A 156 -5.79 -19.82 -1.89
CA GLU A 156 -6.64 -18.93 -2.67
C GLU A 156 -5.80 -18.02 -3.54
N LEU A 157 -4.70 -17.47 -3.00
CA LEU A 157 -3.79 -16.62 -3.77
C LEU A 157 -3.21 -17.34 -4.99
N VAL A 158 -2.80 -18.60 -4.85
CA VAL A 158 -2.27 -19.39 -5.96
C VAL A 158 -3.33 -19.68 -7.03
N ALA A 159 -4.60 -19.70 -6.65
CA ALA A 159 -5.71 -19.95 -7.56
C ALA A 159 -6.24 -18.67 -8.26
N LEU A 160 -5.77 -17.47 -7.86
CA LEU A 160 -6.22 -16.22 -8.48
C LEU A 160 -5.71 -16.10 -9.92
N ASP A 161 -6.61 -15.83 -10.83
CA ASP A 161 -6.28 -15.32 -12.17
C ASP A 161 -6.27 -13.79 -12.13
N LEU A 162 -5.09 -13.21 -11.97
CA LEU A 162 -4.90 -11.76 -11.91
C LEU A 162 -5.08 -11.07 -13.30
N ASN A 163 -5.25 -11.85 -14.35
CA ASN A 163 -5.47 -11.34 -15.70
C ASN A 163 -6.96 -11.28 -16.07
N GLU A 164 -7.84 -11.79 -15.20
CA GLU A 164 -9.27 -11.75 -15.45
C GLU A 164 -9.74 -10.29 -15.54
N GLY A 165 -10.19 -9.87 -16.72
CA GLY A 165 -10.62 -8.50 -17.00
C GLY A 165 -9.55 -7.57 -17.59
N GLN A 166 -8.36 -8.06 -17.90
CA GLN A 166 -7.44 -7.35 -18.78
C GLN A 166 -7.77 -7.70 -20.23
N ASP A 167 -8.14 -6.68 -21.03
CA ASP A 167 -8.22 -6.85 -22.47
C ASP A 167 -6.82 -7.32 -22.98
N THR A 168 -6.75 -8.54 -23.45
CA THR A 168 -5.61 -9.00 -24.23
C THR A 168 -5.55 -8.18 -25.51
N PRO A 169 -4.40 -7.61 -25.88
CA PRO A 169 -4.24 -6.81 -27.08
C PRO A 169 -4.52 -7.62 -28.36
#